data_94ff90f64a32524264df0de901e4b6d4
#
_entry.id   94ff90f64a32524264df0de901e4b6d4
#
_cell.length_a   1.000
_cell.length_b   1.000
_cell.length_c   1.000
_cell.angle_alpha   90.00
_cell.angle_beta   90.00
_cell.angle_gamma   90.00
#
_symmetry.space_group_name_H-M   'P 1'
#
loop_
_entity.id
_entity.type
_entity.pdbx_description
1 polymer ?
#
loop_
_entity_poly.entity_id
_entity_poly.type
_entity_poly.pdbx_seq_one_letter_code
_entity_poly.pdbx_strand_id
1 'polypeptide(L)'
;MKLADLPTHEEVLAEHLDADPDYRREWERTALARAIAVKAIAYRAEHGLSQTALAGRLKMTQPAVARLESGEHNPTFPTLLRLSDALGIELAIDISPAGHEPQLIGKRARRNALESFEGNGCAVVVAAA
;
A
#
# COMPACT_ATOMS: atom_id res chain seq x y z
N MET A 1 -12.46 -31.11 9.68
CA MET A 1 -12.09 -29.73 10.05
C MET A 1 -13.20 -28.79 9.65
N LYS A 2 -13.70 -28.00 10.58
CA LYS A 2 -14.74 -27.00 10.29
C LYS A 2 -14.11 -25.78 9.63
N LEU A 3 -14.86 -25.05 8.82
CA LEU A 3 -14.38 -23.84 8.16
C LEU A 3 -13.86 -22.79 9.17
N ALA A 4 -14.52 -22.70 10.35
CA ALA A 4 -14.12 -21.79 11.43
C ALA A 4 -12.78 -22.17 12.07
N ASP A 5 -12.29 -23.39 11.89
CA ASP A 5 -11.02 -23.87 12.44
C ASP A 5 -9.83 -23.58 11.49
N LEU A 6 -10.09 -23.08 10.28
CA LEU A 6 -9.04 -22.69 9.34
C LEU A 6 -8.44 -21.35 9.76
N PRO A 7 -7.11 -21.19 9.67
CA PRO A 7 -6.48 -19.90 9.97
C PRO A 7 -6.92 -18.83 8.99
N THR A 8 -7.09 -17.61 9.48
CA THR A 8 -7.38 -16.45 8.63
C THR A 8 -6.13 -16.05 7.85
N HIS A 9 -6.33 -15.24 6.79
CA HIS A 9 -5.20 -14.67 6.04
C HIS A 9 -4.24 -13.90 6.95
N GLU A 10 -4.77 -13.14 7.91
CA GLU A 10 -3.96 -12.37 8.87
C GLU A 10 -3.15 -13.28 9.79
N GLU A 11 -3.72 -14.37 10.26
CA GLU A 11 -3.03 -15.36 11.11
C GLU A 11 -1.90 -16.05 10.36
N VAL A 12 -2.14 -16.48 9.11
CA VAL A 12 -1.12 -17.10 8.27
C VAL A 12 0.00 -16.12 7.98
N LEU A 13 -0.33 -14.87 7.66
CA LEU A 13 0.66 -13.83 7.42
C LEU A 13 1.50 -13.56 8.67
N ALA A 14 0.87 -13.45 9.84
CA ALA A 14 1.58 -13.24 11.10
C ALA A 14 2.57 -14.37 11.40
N GLU A 15 2.19 -15.62 11.17
CA GLU A 15 3.09 -16.76 11.30
C GLU A 15 4.29 -16.66 10.37
N HIS A 16 4.09 -16.31 9.11
CA HIS A 16 5.18 -16.12 8.15
C HIS A 16 6.13 -14.99 8.55
N LEU A 17 5.57 -13.88 9.01
CA LEU A 17 6.36 -12.72 9.46
C LEU A 17 7.18 -13.06 10.71
N ASP A 18 6.63 -13.83 11.64
CA ASP A 18 7.33 -14.23 12.87
C ASP A 18 8.39 -15.32 12.62
N ALA A 19 8.14 -16.22 11.66
CA ALA A 19 9.01 -17.34 11.38
C ALA A 19 10.23 -16.97 10.53
N ASP A 20 10.12 -15.93 9.70
CA ASP A 20 11.18 -15.53 8.75
C ASP A 20 11.49 -14.03 8.87
N PRO A 21 12.59 -13.67 9.58
CA PRO A 21 12.98 -12.27 9.71
C PRO A 21 13.31 -11.57 8.39
N ASP A 22 13.80 -12.28 7.38
CA ASP A 22 14.10 -11.70 6.06
C ASP A 22 12.81 -11.38 5.31
N TYR A 23 11.82 -12.28 5.37
CA TYR A 23 10.49 -12.05 4.82
C TYR A 23 9.81 -10.85 5.49
N ARG A 24 9.92 -10.74 6.82
CA ARG A 24 9.39 -9.63 7.59
C ARG A 24 10.00 -8.30 7.16
N ARG A 25 11.33 -8.22 7.01
CA ARG A 25 12.00 -7.00 6.55
C ARG A 25 11.54 -6.58 5.16
N GLU A 26 11.40 -7.52 4.25
CA GLU A 26 10.90 -7.26 2.89
C GLU A 26 9.46 -6.76 2.91
N TRP A 27 8.61 -7.41 3.72
CA TRP A 27 7.21 -6.99 3.92
C TRP A 27 7.12 -5.55 4.43
N GLU A 28 7.89 -5.21 5.46
CA GLU A 28 7.89 -3.87 6.06
C GLU A 28 8.42 -2.81 5.10
N ARG A 29 9.45 -3.15 4.32
CA ARG A 29 10.05 -2.24 3.36
C ARG A 29 9.14 -1.91 2.19
N THR A 30 8.21 -2.78 1.85
CA THR A 30 7.28 -2.60 0.73
C THR A 30 5.88 -2.15 1.16
N ALA A 31 5.72 -1.61 2.37
CA ALA A 31 4.43 -1.12 2.87
C ALA A 31 3.80 -0.08 1.94
N LEU A 32 4.59 0.88 1.45
CA LEU A 32 4.13 1.89 0.51
C LEU A 32 3.70 1.25 -0.82
N ALA A 33 4.47 0.30 -1.34
CA ALA A 33 4.14 -0.39 -2.58
C ALA A 33 2.80 -1.12 -2.49
N ARG A 34 2.53 -1.78 -1.35
CA ARG A 34 1.25 -2.47 -1.14
C ARG A 34 0.08 -1.49 -1.04
N ALA A 35 0.27 -0.39 -0.32
CA ALA A 35 -0.75 0.65 -0.20
C ALA A 35 -1.16 1.18 -1.59
N ILE A 36 -0.18 1.47 -2.42
CA ILE A 36 -0.41 1.98 -3.77
C ILE A 36 -1.05 0.92 -4.66
N ALA A 37 -0.60 -0.34 -4.58
CA ALA A 37 -1.18 -1.43 -5.35
C ALA A 37 -2.67 -1.60 -5.06
N VAL A 38 -3.05 -1.63 -3.80
CA VAL A 38 -4.45 -1.74 -3.37
C VAL A 38 -5.28 -0.58 -3.92
N LYS A 39 -4.77 0.64 -3.83
CA LYS A 39 -5.49 1.82 -4.32
C LYS A 39 -5.65 1.84 -5.83
N ALA A 40 -4.61 1.49 -6.58
CA ALA A 40 -4.67 1.44 -8.03
C ALA A 40 -5.67 0.40 -8.53
N ILE A 41 -5.64 -0.80 -7.94
CA ILE A 41 -6.57 -1.89 -8.28
C ILE A 41 -8.01 -1.50 -7.94
N ALA A 42 -8.25 -0.95 -6.75
CA ALA A 42 -9.58 -0.49 -6.32
C ALA A 42 -10.12 0.60 -7.24
N TYR A 43 -9.32 1.57 -7.60
CA TYR A 43 -9.70 2.64 -8.52
C TYR A 43 -10.12 2.09 -9.89
N ARG A 44 -9.35 1.15 -10.44
CA ARG A 44 -9.71 0.51 -11.70
C ARG A 44 -11.04 -0.24 -11.59
N ALA A 45 -11.24 -0.99 -10.52
CA ALA A 45 -12.49 -1.73 -10.30
C ALA A 45 -13.70 -0.79 -10.21
N GLU A 46 -13.57 0.32 -9.48
CA GLU A 46 -14.64 1.30 -9.33
C GLU A 46 -15.01 2.01 -10.64
N HIS A 47 -14.03 2.24 -11.52
CA HIS A 47 -14.23 2.99 -12.76
C HIS A 47 -14.31 2.11 -14.00
N GLY A 48 -14.27 0.79 -13.84
CA GLY A 48 -14.33 -0.15 -14.97
C GLY A 48 -13.16 -0.01 -15.94
N LEU A 49 -11.96 0.31 -15.43
CA LEU A 49 -10.78 0.58 -16.27
C LEU A 49 -9.89 -0.65 -16.42
N SER A 50 -9.32 -0.81 -17.62
CA SER A 50 -8.20 -1.72 -17.83
C SER A 50 -6.91 -1.10 -17.30
N GLN A 51 -5.84 -1.89 -17.19
CA GLN A 51 -4.51 -1.37 -16.86
C GLN A 51 -4.03 -0.35 -17.90
N THR A 52 -4.32 -0.59 -19.17
CA THR A 52 -3.97 0.34 -20.26
C THR A 52 -4.70 1.67 -20.11
N ALA A 53 -5.98 1.65 -19.75
CA ALA A 53 -6.76 2.87 -19.54
C ALA A 53 -6.24 3.67 -18.33
N LEU A 54 -5.90 2.99 -17.25
CA LEU A 54 -5.30 3.64 -16.08
C LEU A 54 -3.92 4.22 -16.42
N ALA A 55 -3.11 3.49 -17.20
CA ALA A 55 -1.82 3.97 -17.67
C ALA A 55 -1.94 5.30 -18.42
N GLY A 56 -2.95 5.43 -19.28
CA GLY A 56 -3.23 6.68 -19.99
C GLY A 56 -3.53 7.84 -19.03
N ARG A 57 -4.31 7.60 -17.98
CA ARG A 57 -4.62 8.62 -16.96
C ARG A 57 -3.41 9.01 -16.12
N LEU A 58 -2.52 8.05 -15.83
CA LEU A 58 -1.31 8.26 -15.04
C LEU A 58 -0.13 8.78 -15.90
N LYS A 59 -0.30 8.85 -17.22
CA LYS A 59 0.79 9.18 -18.15
C LYS A 59 1.98 8.21 -18.00
N MET A 60 1.65 6.95 -17.90
CA MET A 60 2.59 5.84 -17.74
C MET A 60 2.33 4.79 -18.80
N THR A 61 3.22 3.82 -18.91
CA THR A 61 3.00 2.64 -19.76
C THR A 61 2.18 1.58 -19.02
N GLN A 62 1.51 0.69 -19.77
CA GLN A 62 0.77 -0.42 -19.18
C GLN A 62 1.67 -1.33 -18.34
N PRO A 63 2.88 -1.72 -18.77
CA PRO A 63 3.79 -2.48 -17.92
C PRO A 63 4.15 -1.76 -16.61
N ALA A 64 4.26 -0.43 -16.62
CA ALA A 64 4.52 0.34 -15.42
C ALA A 64 3.34 0.27 -14.43
N VAL A 65 2.11 0.32 -14.92
CA VAL A 65 0.91 0.12 -14.08
C VAL A 65 0.86 -1.30 -13.53
N ALA A 66 1.16 -2.31 -14.35
CA ALA A 66 1.23 -3.69 -13.89
C ALA A 66 2.24 -3.86 -12.76
N ARG A 67 3.39 -3.19 -12.83
CA ARG A 67 4.41 -3.20 -11.76
C ARG A 67 3.91 -2.50 -10.50
N LEU A 68 3.19 -1.39 -10.61
CA LEU A 68 2.56 -0.74 -9.46
C LEU A 68 1.57 -1.69 -8.75
N GLU A 69 0.76 -2.38 -9.52
CA GLU A 69 -0.27 -3.27 -8.98
C GLU A 69 0.31 -4.57 -8.41
N SER A 70 1.56 -4.92 -8.71
CA SER A 70 2.23 -6.07 -8.12
C SER A 70 2.53 -5.88 -6.64
N GLY A 71 2.68 -4.63 -6.18
CA GLY A 71 3.02 -4.33 -4.80
C GLY A 71 4.43 -4.69 -4.38
N GLU A 72 5.31 -5.00 -5.33
CA GLU A 72 6.67 -5.48 -5.07
C GLU A 72 7.72 -4.35 -5.02
N HIS A 73 7.42 -3.22 -5.65
CA HIS A 73 8.36 -2.10 -5.76
C HIS A 73 7.72 -0.80 -5.32
N ASN A 74 8.44 -0.04 -4.49
CA ASN A 74 7.98 1.28 -4.09
C ASN A 74 8.00 2.23 -5.28
N PRO A 75 6.92 3.01 -5.48
CA PRO A 75 6.89 4.01 -6.53
C PRO A 75 7.85 5.16 -6.24
N THR A 76 8.28 5.83 -7.30
CA THR A 76 9.08 7.04 -7.18
C THR A 76 8.22 8.23 -6.73
N PHE A 77 8.85 9.27 -6.22
CA PHE A 77 8.11 10.48 -5.83
C PHE A 77 7.30 11.10 -6.99
N PRO A 78 7.84 11.24 -8.21
CA PRO A 78 7.03 11.72 -9.33
C PRO A 78 5.80 10.85 -9.61
N THR A 79 5.92 9.54 -9.47
CA THR A 79 4.79 8.61 -9.63
C THR A 79 3.75 8.82 -8.54
N LEU A 80 4.16 9.06 -7.30
CA LEU A 80 3.24 9.37 -6.19
C LEU A 80 2.42 10.63 -6.47
N LEU A 81 3.04 11.67 -7.03
CA LEU A 81 2.34 12.89 -7.41
C LEU A 81 1.29 12.63 -8.48
N ARG A 82 1.62 11.82 -9.48
CA ARG A 82 0.66 11.44 -10.54
C ARG A 82 -0.49 10.62 -10.00
N LEU A 83 -0.21 9.69 -9.11
CA LEU A 83 -1.23 8.86 -8.46
C LEU A 83 -2.19 9.71 -7.63
N SER A 84 -1.67 10.61 -6.81
CA SER A 84 -2.47 11.53 -6.02
C SER A 84 -3.41 12.34 -6.89
N ASP A 85 -2.89 12.92 -7.95
CA ASP A 85 -3.67 13.73 -8.90
C ASP A 85 -4.74 12.91 -9.63
N ALA A 86 -4.36 11.78 -10.22
CA ALA A 86 -5.26 10.96 -11.03
C ALA A 86 -6.31 10.22 -10.21
N LEU A 87 -5.96 9.73 -9.03
CA LEU A 87 -6.86 8.95 -8.19
C LEU A 87 -7.65 9.81 -7.19
N GLY A 88 -7.31 11.09 -7.06
CA GLY A 88 -7.97 11.98 -6.10
C GLY A 88 -7.72 11.58 -4.65
N ILE A 89 -6.51 11.15 -4.33
CA ILE A 89 -6.12 10.70 -2.99
C ILE A 89 -5.05 11.58 -2.39
N GLU A 90 -5.07 11.69 -1.08
CA GLU A 90 -4.02 12.31 -0.29
C GLU A 90 -3.20 11.20 0.37
N LEU A 91 -1.88 11.33 0.27
CA LEU A 91 -0.94 10.36 0.82
C LEU A 91 -0.10 11.02 1.91
N ALA A 92 -0.03 10.38 3.07
CA ALA A 92 0.89 10.75 4.13
C ALA A 92 1.83 9.58 4.39
N ILE A 93 3.12 9.84 4.36
CA ILE A 93 4.16 8.85 4.59
C ILE A 93 5.01 9.33 5.76
N ASP A 94 5.06 8.53 6.81
CA ASP A 94 5.83 8.81 8.00
C ASP A 94 6.95 7.77 8.11
N ILE A 95 8.18 8.22 8.06
CA ILE A 95 9.36 7.35 8.07
C ILE A 95 10.17 7.65 9.34
N SER A 96 10.48 6.62 10.10
CA SER A 96 11.29 6.70 11.30
C SER A 96 12.47 5.73 11.20
N PRO A 97 13.52 5.90 12.03
CA PRO A 97 14.60 4.93 12.08
C PRO A 97 14.10 3.53 12.44
N ALA A 98 14.75 2.50 11.93
CA ALA A 98 14.41 1.12 12.24
C ALA A 98 14.37 0.89 13.75
N GLY A 99 13.35 0.18 14.22
CA GLY A 99 13.11 -0.05 15.64
C GLY A 99 12.39 1.08 16.38
N HIS A 100 12.11 2.19 15.71
CA HIS A 100 11.33 3.30 16.26
C HIS A 100 9.97 3.38 15.54
N GLU A 101 8.91 3.57 16.29
CA GLU A 101 7.58 3.74 15.70
C GLU A 101 7.42 5.14 15.12
N PRO A 102 6.87 5.28 13.90
CA PRO A 102 6.53 6.58 13.32
C PRO A 102 5.48 7.28 14.18
N GLN A 103 5.67 8.57 14.47
CA GLN A 103 4.81 9.33 15.39
C GLN A 103 4.27 10.64 14.85
N LEU A 104 4.65 11.01 13.61
CA LEU A 104 4.25 12.29 13.04
C LEU A 104 2.80 12.30 12.57
N ILE A 105 2.30 11.16 12.08
CA ILE A 105 0.91 11.02 11.66
C ILE A 105 0.04 10.81 12.90
N GLY A 106 -0.83 11.78 13.20
CA GLY A 106 -1.68 11.73 14.37
C GLY A 106 -2.78 10.66 14.29
N LYS A 107 -3.32 10.28 15.45
CA LYS A 107 -4.40 9.30 15.57
C LYS A 107 -5.66 9.71 14.80
N ARG A 108 -5.97 11.01 14.73
CA ARG A 108 -7.12 11.51 13.99
C ARG A 108 -7.00 11.27 12.49
N ALA A 109 -5.83 11.51 11.93
CA ALA A 109 -5.55 11.22 10.52
C ALA A 109 -5.72 9.74 10.21
N ARG A 110 -5.23 8.86 11.09
CA ARG A 110 -5.37 7.42 10.95
C ARG A 110 -6.84 6.96 11.03
N ARG A 111 -7.65 7.56 11.88
CA ARG A 111 -9.08 7.24 12.00
C ARG A 111 -9.89 7.66 10.78
N ASN A 112 -9.52 8.76 10.15
CA ASN A 112 -10.19 9.31 8.97
C ASN A 112 -9.62 8.75 7.66
N ALA A 113 -8.60 7.91 7.74
CA ALA A 113 -7.99 7.31 6.57
C ALA A 113 -8.88 6.26 5.93
N LEU A 114 -8.88 6.21 4.61
CA LEU A 114 -9.48 5.10 3.87
C LEU A 114 -8.72 3.81 4.11
N GLU A 115 -7.40 3.91 4.18
CA GLU A 115 -6.52 2.79 4.46
C GLU A 115 -5.27 3.26 5.21
N SER A 116 -4.76 2.41 6.07
CA SER A 116 -3.53 2.64 6.81
C SER A 116 -2.66 1.39 6.75
N PHE A 117 -1.39 1.57 6.42
CA PHE A 117 -0.40 0.50 6.30
C PHE A 117 0.78 0.84 7.21
N GLU A 118 1.19 -0.10 8.03
CA GLU A 118 2.30 0.10 8.95
C GLU A 118 3.35 -0.99 8.77
N GLY A 119 4.60 -0.60 8.84
CA GLY A 119 5.75 -1.48 8.87
C GLY A 119 6.77 -0.91 9.86
N ASN A 120 7.87 -1.62 10.07
CA ASN A 120 8.93 -1.17 10.96
C ASN A 120 9.61 0.09 10.40
N GLY A 121 9.36 1.23 11.02
CA GLY A 121 9.90 2.51 10.61
C GLY A 121 9.13 3.21 9.48
N CYS A 122 7.95 2.72 9.11
CA CYS A 122 7.14 3.36 8.08
C CYS A 122 5.65 3.22 8.36
N ALA A 123 4.92 4.32 8.29
CA ALA A 123 3.48 4.33 8.28
C ALA A 123 2.98 5.07 7.04
N VAL A 124 2.02 4.48 6.33
CA VAL A 124 1.41 5.07 5.13
C VAL A 124 -0.08 5.19 5.37
N VAL A 125 -0.60 6.40 5.19
CA VAL A 125 -2.02 6.68 5.36
C VAL A 125 -2.56 7.25 4.05
N VAL A 126 -3.68 6.70 3.59
CA VAL A 126 -4.35 7.12 2.36
C VAL A 126 -5.74 7.62 2.70
N ALA A 127 -6.07 8.80 2.21
CA ALA A 127 -7.38 9.42 2.38
C ALA A 127 -7.90 9.94 1.04
N ALA A 128 -9.21 10.16 0.97
CA ALA A 128 -9.79 10.88 -0.16
C ALA A 128 -9.37 12.35 -0.09
N ALA A 129 -9.00 12.88 -1.22
CA ALA A 129 -8.66 14.31 -1.32
C ALA A 129 -9.89 15.20 -1.26
#